data_88d8cfe3850ec2cfd3d841a8f45a5ef2
#
_entry.id   88d8cfe3850ec2cfd3d841a8f45a5ef2
#
_cell.length_a   1.000
_cell.length_b   1.000
_cell.length_c   1.000
_cell.angle_alpha   90.00
_cell.angle_beta   90.00
_cell.angle_gamma   90.00
#
_symmetry.space_group_name_H-M   'P 1'
#
loop_
_entity.id
_entity.type
_entity.pdbx_description
1 polymer ?
#
loop_
_entity_poly.entity_id
_entity_poly.type
_entity_poly.pdbx_seq_one_letter_code
_entity_poly.pdbx_strand_id
1 'polypeptide(L)'
;MSNSSQNRRQFLKNTGKAGIALATAPFISSWNFATSEFQQQGLPYAYNALEPYIDAMTMEIHYTKHAATYAKNLADACVAEKVNPETTSLPTLLSSISKYSAKMRNNAGGHFNHEFFWKIMKPSPATAPQNELAEAINKSFGSYSAFQTAFADAAKARFGSGWAWLIVKADGQLAICSTANQDNPLMDIAEVKGSPIIGLDVWEHAYYLKYQNRRPDYINSWWNLVNWELANKHFLEASSK
;
A
#
# COMPACT_ATOMS: atom_id res chain seq x y z
N MET A 1 72.77 28.07 20.76
CA MET A 1 72.27 28.08 19.38
C MET A 1 72.80 26.84 18.66
N SER A 2 72.02 25.77 18.52
CA SER A 2 72.35 24.71 17.56
C SER A 2 71.06 24.11 17.06
N ASN A 3 70.82 24.37 15.79
CA ASN A 3 69.75 23.84 14.99
C ASN A 3 70.00 22.37 14.70
N SER A 4 69.14 21.47 15.14
CA SER A 4 69.14 20.09 14.65
C SER A 4 68.02 19.92 13.63
N SER A 5 68.39 19.99 12.37
CA SER A 5 67.55 19.60 11.23
C SER A 5 67.34 18.09 11.25
N GLN A 6 66.15 17.63 11.61
CA GLN A 6 65.82 16.22 11.43
C GLN A 6 65.64 15.87 9.94
N ASN A 7 66.40 14.89 9.53
CA ASN A 7 66.55 14.45 8.15
C ASN A 7 65.31 13.70 7.67
N ARG A 8 64.68 14.10 6.59
CA ARG A 8 63.49 13.49 5.96
C ARG A 8 63.60 11.97 5.72
N ARG A 9 64.76 11.43 5.68
CA ARG A 9 65.03 9.99 5.54
C ARG A 9 64.75 9.18 6.78
N GLN A 10 64.76 9.75 7.98
CA GLN A 10 64.43 9.05 9.21
C GLN A 10 62.95 8.99 9.50
N PHE A 11 62.17 9.96 8.96
CA PHE A 11 60.73 9.98 9.06
C PHE A 11 60.06 8.82 8.25
N LEU A 12 60.65 8.47 7.09
CA LEU A 12 60.15 7.42 6.20
C LEU A 12 60.46 5.98 6.65
N LYS A 13 61.41 5.80 7.58
CA LYS A 13 61.75 4.48 8.11
C LYS A 13 60.91 4.04 9.32
N ASN A 14 60.22 4.95 9.97
CA ASN A 14 59.39 4.62 11.13
C ASN A 14 57.87 4.51 10.83
N THR A 15 57.46 4.70 9.58
CA THR A 15 56.05 4.56 9.16
C THR A 15 55.74 3.19 8.53
N GLY A 16 56.67 2.23 8.62
CA GLY A 16 56.57 0.94 7.94
C GLY A 16 56.08 -0.25 8.76
N LYS A 17 55.46 -0.08 9.91
CA LYS A 17 54.93 -1.22 10.73
C LYS A 17 53.63 -0.87 11.49
N ALA A 18 52.74 -0.10 10.94
CA ALA A 18 51.36 -0.09 11.41
C ALA A 18 50.51 -0.85 10.41
N GLY A 19 50.31 -2.13 10.70
CA GLY A 19 49.35 -2.95 9.95
C GLY A 19 47.94 -2.31 10.10
N ILE A 20 47.44 -1.77 8.99
CA ILE A 20 46.05 -1.37 8.91
C ILE A 20 45.24 -2.65 8.81
N ALA A 21 44.73 -3.12 9.95
CA ALA A 21 43.64 -4.08 9.95
C ALA A 21 42.43 -3.33 9.37
N LEU A 22 42.16 -3.50 8.08
CA LEU A 22 40.86 -3.20 7.50
C LEU A 22 39.85 -4.11 8.19
N ALA A 23 39.25 -3.61 9.25
CA ALA A 23 37.99 -4.14 9.73
C ALA A 23 36.95 -3.91 8.64
N THR A 24 36.74 -4.91 7.80
CA THR A 24 35.55 -5.00 6.97
C THR A 24 34.37 -5.16 7.92
N ALA A 25 33.80 -4.03 8.36
CA ALA A 25 32.48 -4.07 8.96
C ALA A 25 31.56 -4.70 7.91
N PRO A 26 30.81 -5.76 8.24
CA PRO A 26 29.81 -6.26 7.32
C PRO A 26 28.82 -5.13 7.11
N PHE A 27 28.66 -4.69 5.86
CA PHE A 27 27.50 -3.91 5.44
C PHE A 27 26.29 -4.81 5.62
N ILE A 28 25.74 -4.82 6.84
CA ILE A 28 24.42 -5.37 7.08
C ILE A 28 23.46 -4.31 6.57
N SER A 29 23.22 -4.34 5.26
CA SER A 29 22.00 -3.78 4.71
C SER A 29 20.86 -4.74 5.05
N SER A 30 20.52 -4.80 6.32
CA SER A 30 19.21 -5.32 6.72
C SER A 30 18.17 -4.30 6.27
N TRP A 31 17.71 -4.45 5.05
CA TRP A 31 16.45 -3.89 4.62
C TRP A 31 15.40 -4.63 5.45
N ASN A 32 14.99 -4.02 6.56
CA ASN A 32 13.89 -4.52 7.36
C ASN A 32 12.59 -4.27 6.60
N PHE A 33 12.25 -5.16 5.67
CA PHE A 33 11.01 -5.10 4.90
C PHE A 33 9.78 -5.05 5.80
N ALA A 34 9.82 -5.70 6.97
CA ALA A 34 8.72 -5.71 7.91
C ALA A 34 8.41 -4.32 8.51
N THR A 35 9.43 -3.53 8.87
CA THR A 35 9.21 -2.18 9.40
C THR A 35 8.69 -1.22 8.35
N SER A 36 9.03 -1.43 7.06
CA SER A 36 8.55 -0.57 5.98
C SER A 36 7.04 -0.69 5.72
N GLU A 37 6.43 -1.85 6.02
CA GLU A 37 4.98 -2.05 5.86
C GLU A 37 4.13 -1.22 6.84
N PHE A 38 4.71 -0.77 7.95
CA PHE A 38 4.06 0.05 8.98
C PHE A 38 4.34 1.55 8.83
N GLN A 39 5.09 1.93 7.80
CA GLN A 39 5.44 3.31 7.51
C GLN A 39 4.81 3.76 6.21
N GLN A 40 4.33 4.99 6.18
CA GLN A 40 3.84 5.58 4.94
C GLN A 40 4.96 5.63 3.90
N GLN A 41 4.71 5.02 2.74
CA GLN A 41 5.65 5.02 1.62
C GLN A 41 5.44 6.27 0.75
N GLY A 42 6.49 6.70 0.06
CA GLY A 42 6.38 7.79 -0.91
C GLY A 42 5.40 7.43 -2.04
N LEU A 43 4.59 8.42 -2.48
CA LEU A 43 3.72 8.22 -3.64
C LEU A 43 4.56 7.87 -4.87
N PRO A 44 4.12 6.88 -5.69
CA PRO A 44 4.83 6.51 -6.91
C PRO A 44 4.68 7.51 -8.06
N TYR A 45 3.95 8.60 -7.86
CA TYR A 45 3.65 9.65 -8.85
C TYR A 45 3.40 11.00 -8.16
N ALA A 46 3.47 12.09 -8.93
CA ALA A 46 3.16 13.43 -8.44
C ALA A 46 1.66 13.61 -8.16
N TYR A 47 1.28 14.55 -7.28
CA TYR A 47 -0.12 14.77 -6.90
C TYR A 47 -1.05 15.05 -8.10
N ASN A 48 -0.54 15.73 -9.13
CA ASN A 48 -1.31 16.04 -10.34
C ASN A 48 -1.28 14.96 -11.42
N ALA A 49 -0.58 13.86 -11.19
CA ALA A 49 -0.36 12.85 -12.24
C ALA A 49 -1.63 12.03 -12.58
N LEU A 50 -2.62 12.06 -11.70
CA LEU A 50 -3.90 11.35 -11.89
C LEU A 50 -5.01 12.24 -12.50
N GLU A 51 -4.68 13.49 -12.84
CA GLU A 51 -5.61 14.35 -13.57
C GLU A 51 -5.86 13.83 -15.00
N PRO A 52 -7.03 14.04 -15.55
CA PRO A 52 -8.17 14.81 -15.01
C PRO A 52 -9.10 14.00 -14.09
N TYR A 53 -8.78 12.80 -13.69
CA TYR A 53 -9.67 11.86 -12.98
C TYR A 53 -9.72 12.12 -11.46
N ILE A 54 -8.58 12.34 -10.83
CA ILE A 54 -8.47 12.80 -9.42
C ILE A 54 -7.61 14.06 -9.44
N ASP A 55 -8.08 15.13 -8.81
CA ASP A 55 -7.38 16.41 -8.80
C ASP A 55 -6.20 16.43 -7.81
N ALA A 56 -5.23 17.31 -8.09
CA ALA A 56 -3.99 17.41 -7.31
C ALA A 56 -4.24 17.74 -5.83
N MET A 57 -5.25 18.59 -5.54
CA MET A 57 -5.56 18.98 -4.15
C MET A 57 -6.14 17.79 -3.37
N THR A 58 -7.04 17.01 -3.99
CA THR A 58 -7.52 15.76 -3.40
C THR A 58 -6.35 14.84 -3.08
N MET A 59 -5.43 14.60 -4.02
CA MET A 59 -4.28 13.72 -3.81
C MET A 59 -3.37 14.21 -2.69
N GLU A 60 -3.06 15.51 -2.66
CA GLU A 60 -2.21 16.09 -1.62
C GLU A 60 -2.81 15.92 -0.23
N ILE A 61 -4.07 16.33 -0.05
CA ILE A 61 -4.76 16.23 1.25
C ILE A 61 -4.94 14.77 1.66
N HIS A 62 -5.35 13.92 0.74
CA HIS A 62 -5.59 12.50 0.98
C HIS A 62 -4.31 11.81 1.47
N TYR A 63 -3.17 12.06 0.80
CA TYR A 63 -1.88 11.50 1.18
C TYR A 63 -1.28 12.15 2.44
N THR A 64 -1.20 13.49 2.50
CA THR A 64 -0.46 14.19 3.56
C THR A 64 -1.24 14.33 4.87
N LYS A 65 -2.58 14.23 4.85
CA LYS A 65 -3.43 14.39 6.04
C LYS A 65 -4.09 13.07 6.44
N HIS A 66 -4.87 12.45 5.55
CA HIS A 66 -5.60 11.23 5.91
C HIS A 66 -4.66 10.03 6.05
N ALA A 67 -3.91 9.66 5.02
CA ALA A 67 -3.02 8.51 5.05
C ALA A 67 -1.89 8.66 6.08
N ALA A 68 -1.28 9.85 6.16
CA ALA A 68 -0.24 10.14 7.14
C ALA A 68 -0.75 9.99 8.59
N THR A 69 -2.01 10.36 8.85
CA THR A 69 -2.61 10.20 10.17
C THR A 69 -2.81 8.73 10.52
N TYR A 70 -3.25 7.89 9.57
CA TYR A 70 -3.36 6.44 9.80
C TYR A 70 -2.00 5.80 10.12
N ALA A 71 -0.95 6.13 9.36
CA ALA A 71 0.40 5.61 9.59
C ALA A 71 0.92 6.00 10.98
N LYS A 72 0.78 7.29 11.36
CA LYS A 72 1.19 7.77 12.68
C LYS A 72 0.43 7.07 13.80
N ASN A 73 -0.89 6.99 13.71
CA ASN A 73 -1.72 6.38 14.74
C ASN A 73 -1.53 4.87 14.83
N LEU A 74 -1.18 4.20 13.73
CA LEU A 74 -0.79 2.79 13.72
C LEU A 74 0.48 2.58 14.54
N ALA A 75 1.51 3.42 14.35
CA ALA A 75 2.73 3.35 15.15
C ALA A 75 2.43 3.50 16.65
N ASP A 76 1.59 4.49 17.01
CA ASP A 76 1.17 4.71 18.39
C ASP A 76 0.38 3.49 18.95
N ALA A 77 -0.45 2.85 18.13
CA ALA A 77 -1.20 1.65 18.53
C ALA A 77 -0.28 0.43 18.71
N CYS A 78 0.70 0.25 17.82
CA CYS A 78 1.70 -0.83 17.95
C CYS A 78 2.47 -0.73 19.28
N VAL A 79 2.89 0.47 19.66
CA VAL A 79 3.55 0.69 20.97
C VAL A 79 2.61 0.34 22.13
N ALA A 80 1.37 0.85 22.09
CA ALA A 80 0.41 0.65 23.17
C ALA A 80 0.00 -0.83 23.36
N GLU A 81 -0.09 -1.59 22.27
CA GLU A 81 -0.55 -2.98 22.25
C GLU A 81 0.60 -4.00 22.10
N LYS A 82 1.84 -3.52 22.18
CA LYS A 82 3.07 -4.35 22.13
C LYS A 82 3.19 -5.19 20.86
N VAL A 83 2.71 -4.67 19.73
CA VAL A 83 2.95 -5.26 18.42
C VAL A 83 4.32 -4.83 17.93
N ASN A 84 5.20 -5.80 17.60
CA ASN A 84 6.51 -5.52 17.04
C ASN A 84 6.46 -5.58 15.51
N PRO A 85 6.60 -4.45 14.78
CA PRO A 85 6.63 -4.43 13.32
C PRO A 85 7.80 -5.17 12.66
N GLU A 86 8.86 -5.50 13.41
CA GLU A 86 9.99 -6.27 12.88
C GLU A 86 9.70 -7.78 12.78
N THR A 87 8.74 -8.27 13.58
CA THR A 87 8.40 -9.69 13.67
C THR A 87 6.97 -10.00 13.21
N THR A 88 6.16 -8.98 13.01
CA THR A 88 4.75 -9.10 12.60
C THR A 88 4.55 -8.36 11.30
N SER A 89 4.12 -9.03 10.22
CA SER A 89 3.72 -8.35 8.98
C SER A 89 2.35 -7.67 9.15
N LEU A 90 2.10 -6.62 8.39
CA LEU A 90 0.80 -5.93 8.41
C LEU A 90 -0.37 -6.86 8.00
N PRO A 91 -0.27 -7.71 6.97
CA PRO A 91 -1.29 -8.72 6.68
C PRO A 91 -1.54 -9.70 7.84
N THR A 92 -0.49 -10.13 8.55
CA THR A 92 -0.63 -11.00 9.73
C THR A 92 -1.38 -10.31 10.86
N LEU A 93 -1.10 -9.04 11.12
CA LEU A 93 -1.83 -8.23 12.10
C LEU A 93 -3.31 -8.12 11.72
N LEU A 94 -3.61 -7.79 10.45
CA LEU A 94 -4.98 -7.68 9.95
C LEU A 94 -5.76 -9.01 10.03
N SER A 95 -5.11 -10.15 9.75
CA SER A 95 -5.75 -11.47 9.83
C SER A 95 -6.13 -11.91 11.25
N SER A 96 -5.74 -11.17 12.26
CA SER A 96 -6.08 -11.40 13.66
C SER A 96 -6.57 -10.13 14.37
N ILE A 97 -7.13 -9.19 13.63
CA ILE A 97 -7.46 -7.84 14.10
C ILE A 97 -8.52 -7.83 15.20
N SER A 98 -9.35 -8.88 15.28
CA SER A 98 -10.35 -9.04 16.36
C SER A 98 -9.74 -9.11 17.76
N LYS A 99 -8.43 -9.40 17.87
CA LYS A 99 -7.70 -9.48 19.13
C LYS A 99 -7.23 -8.11 19.64
N TYR A 100 -7.40 -7.07 18.86
CA TYR A 100 -6.84 -5.75 19.09
C TYR A 100 -7.94 -4.70 19.28
N SER A 101 -7.54 -3.51 19.74
CA SER A 101 -8.45 -2.40 19.95
C SER A 101 -9.04 -1.85 18.64
N ALA A 102 -10.15 -1.11 18.76
CA ALA A 102 -10.70 -0.34 17.65
C ALA A 102 -9.70 0.67 17.08
N LYS A 103 -8.78 1.21 17.89
CA LYS A 103 -7.70 2.09 17.42
C LYS A 103 -6.76 1.32 16.50
N MET A 104 -6.31 0.13 16.88
CA MET A 104 -5.47 -0.72 16.03
C MET A 104 -6.21 -1.08 14.73
N ARG A 105 -7.46 -1.59 14.82
CA ARG A 105 -8.27 -1.95 13.66
C ARG A 105 -8.39 -0.81 12.64
N ASN A 106 -8.80 0.35 13.09
CA ASN A 106 -9.03 1.49 12.21
C ASN A 106 -7.73 2.00 11.56
N ASN A 107 -6.63 2.02 12.30
CA ASN A 107 -5.38 2.59 11.79
C ASN A 107 -4.54 1.59 11.01
N ALA A 108 -4.51 0.31 11.38
CA ALA A 108 -3.88 -0.75 10.58
C ALA A 108 -4.63 -0.94 9.25
N GLY A 109 -5.97 -0.99 9.32
CA GLY A 109 -6.79 -1.05 8.11
C GLY A 109 -6.61 0.18 7.23
N GLY A 110 -6.72 1.38 7.81
CA GLY A 110 -6.55 2.63 7.06
C GLY A 110 -5.17 2.75 6.40
N HIS A 111 -4.12 2.41 7.12
CA HIS A 111 -2.78 2.41 6.57
C HIS A 111 -2.62 1.41 5.41
N PHE A 112 -3.02 0.15 5.61
CA PHE A 112 -2.96 -0.86 4.54
C PHE A 112 -3.76 -0.43 3.31
N ASN A 113 -5.00 0.01 3.50
CA ASN A 113 -5.90 0.37 2.41
C ASN A 113 -5.32 1.49 1.55
N HIS A 114 -4.72 2.52 2.16
CA HIS A 114 -4.13 3.65 1.43
C HIS A 114 -2.83 3.26 0.72
N GLU A 115 -1.94 2.50 1.38
CA GLU A 115 -0.71 2.00 0.73
C GLU A 115 -1.03 1.10 -0.48
N PHE A 116 -2.11 0.32 -0.40
CA PHE A 116 -2.63 -0.47 -1.51
C PHE A 116 -3.21 0.42 -2.62
N PHE A 117 -4.02 1.42 -2.25
CA PHE A 117 -4.70 2.33 -3.17
C PHE A 117 -3.74 3.14 -4.04
N TRP A 118 -2.67 3.65 -3.46
CA TRP A 118 -1.66 4.38 -4.23
C TRP A 118 -1.02 3.54 -5.32
N LYS A 119 -0.74 2.29 -5.05
CA LYS A 119 -0.07 1.37 -5.98
C LYS A 119 -1.00 0.85 -7.07
N ILE A 120 -2.28 0.63 -6.71
CA ILE A 120 -3.27 0.12 -7.67
C ILE A 120 -3.74 1.16 -8.68
N MET A 121 -3.35 2.42 -8.50
CA MET A 121 -3.54 3.48 -9.49
C MET A 121 -2.22 3.83 -10.17
N LYS A 122 -2.28 4.22 -11.43
CA LYS A 122 -1.14 4.83 -12.15
C LYS A 122 -1.60 5.79 -13.23
N PRO A 123 -0.77 6.79 -13.60
CA PRO A 123 -1.01 7.61 -14.78
C PRO A 123 -1.04 6.77 -16.05
N SER A 124 -2.01 7.01 -16.93
CA SER A 124 -2.10 6.39 -18.26
C SER A 124 -1.94 4.85 -18.25
N PRO A 125 -2.74 4.10 -17.48
CA PRO A 125 -2.68 2.65 -17.47
C PRO A 125 -3.29 2.05 -18.75
N ALA A 126 -3.19 0.74 -18.89
CA ALA A 126 -4.02 0.01 -19.84
C ALA A 126 -5.51 0.19 -19.50
N THR A 127 -6.37 0.26 -20.51
CA THR A 127 -7.81 0.56 -20.34
C THR A 127 -8.64 -0.62 -19.82
N ALA A 128 -8.06 -1.83 -19.79
CA ALA A 128 -8.72 -3.05 -19.38
C ALA A 128 -7.71 -4.08 -18.84
N PRO A 129 -8.17 -5.05 -18.04
CA PRO A 129 -7.34 -6.16 -17.60
C PRO A 129 -6.84 -6.97 -18.80
N GLN A 130 -5.67 -7.57 -18.64
CA GLN A 130 -5.03 -8.41 -19.62
C GLN A 130 -4.65 -9.75 -18.98
N ASN A 131 -4.24 -10.70 -19.80
CA ASN A 131 -3.71 -12.00 -19.38
C ASN A 131 -4.68 -12.79 -18.46
N GLU A 132 -4.14 -13.48 -17.47
CA GLU A 132 -4.86 -14.40 -16.59
C GLU A 132 -6.00 -13.73 -15.81
N LEU A 133 -5.80 -12.47 -15.38
CA LEU A 133 -6.85 -11.72 -14.70
C LEU A 133 -8.04 -11.42 -15.62
N ALA A 134 -7.80 -11.12 -16.90
CA ALA A 134 -8.88 -10.91 -17.88
C ALA A 134 -9.71 -12.19 -18.09
N GLU A 135 -9.04 -13.33 -18.21
CA GLU A 135 -9.70 -14.64 -18.33
C GLU A 135 -10.52 -14.96 -17.07
N ALA A 136 -9.94 -14.75 -15.88
CA ALA A 136 -10.61 -14.98 -14.61
C ALA A 136 -11.83 -14.07 -14.42
N ILE A 137 -11.75 -12.81 -14.82
CA ILE A 137 -12.87 -11.85 -14.78
C ILE A 137 -13.98 -12.32 -15.72
N ASN A 138 -13.65 -12.67 -16.97
CA ASN A 138 -14.64 -13.15 -17.93
C ASN A 138 -15.30 -14.43 -17.45
N LYS A 139 -14.55 -15.35 -16.86
CA LYS A 139 -15.09 -16.61 -16.30
C LYS A 139 -16.03 -16.34 -15.11
N SER A 140 -15.67 -15.41 -14.22
CA SER A 140 -16.42 -15.16 -12.98
C SER A 140 -17.63 -14.25 -13.17
N PHE A 141 -17.57 -13.29 -14.10
CA PHE A 141 -18.58 -12.24 -14.27
C PHE A 141 -19.21 -12.22 -15.67
N GLY A 142 -18.77 -13.07 -16.58
CA GLY A 142 -19.27 -13.16 -17.96
C GLY A 142 -18.57 -12.19 -18.93
N SER A 143 -18.22 -11.00 -18.48
CA SER A 143 -17.45 -10.02 -19.27
C SER A 143 -16.82 -8.95 -18.38
N TYR A 144 -15.84 -8.23 -18.93
CA TYR A 144 -15.25 -7.07 -18.26
C TYR A 144 -16.30 -5.98 -17.95
N SER A 145 -17.22 -5.71 -18.87
CA SER A 145 -18.30 -4.72 -18.65
C SER A 145 -19.24 -5.15 -17.52
N ALA A 146 -19.61 -6.44 -17.44
CA ALA A 146 -20.44 -6.93 -16.35
C ALA A 146 -19.70 -6.85 -15.00
N PHE A 147 -18.41 -7.15 -14.99
CA PHE A 147 -17.55 -6.95 -13.81
C PHE A 147 -17.52 -5.50 -13.37
N GLN A 148 -17.28 -4.53 -14.30
CA GLN A 148 -17.27 -3.10 -13.97
C GLN A 148 -18.60 -2.65 -13.37
N THR A 149 -19.73 -3.13 -13.95
CA THR A 149 -21.08 -2.82 -13.43
C THR A 149 -21.25 -3.36 -12.01
N ALA A 150 -20.95 -4.63 -11.76
CA ALA A 150 -21.08 -5.23 -10.44
C ALA A 150 -20.18 -4.57 -9.38
N PHE A 151 -18.95 -4.21 -9.76
CA PHE A 151 -18.03 -3.49 -8.87
C PHE A 151 -18.55 -2.07 -8.56
N ALA A 152 -19.01 -1.34 -9.57
CA ALA A 152 -19.58 -0.02 -9.41
C ALA A 152 -20.85 -0.06 -8.53
N ASP A 153 -21.67 -1.09 -8.67
CA ASP A 153 -22.87 -1.26 -7.82
C ASP A 153 -22.49 -1.53 -6.35
N ALA A 154 -21.49 -2.36 -6.09
CA ALA A 154 -20.97 -2.58 -4.74
C ALA A 154 -20.39 -1.29 -4.12
N ALA A 155 -19.64 -0.50 -4.92
CA ALA A 155 -19.08 0.78 -4.51
C ALA A 155 -20.15 1.85 -4.22
N LYS A 156 -21.19 1.93 -5.05
CA LYS A 156 -22.35 2.83 -4.87
C LYS A 156 -23.21 2.45 -3.67
N ALA A 157 -23.44 1.15 -3.50
CA ALA A 157 -24.27 0.60 -2.43
C ALA A 157 -23.61 0.71 -1.04
N ARG A 158 -22.30 0.94 -0.95
CA ARG A 158 -21.63 1.15 0.33
C ARG A 158 -22.16 2.42 1.00
N PHE A 159 -23.02 2.23 2.01
CA PHE A 159 -23.55 3.33 2.79
C PHE A 159 -22.46 3.95 3.66
N GLY A 160 -22.33 5.28 3.60
CA GLY A 160 -21.29 6.02 4.34
C GLY A 160 -19.88 5.80 3.76
N SER A 161 -18.91 5.83 4.65
CA SER A 161 -17.49 5.65 4.33
C SER A 161 -17.12 4.18 4.22
N GLY A 162 -16.20 3.86 3.32
CA GLY A 162 -15.70 2.50 3.17
C GLY A 162 -14.96 2.28 1.86
N TRP A 163 -14.88 1.03 1.46
CA TRP A 163 -14.10 0.57 0.31
C TRP A 163 -14.87 -0.45 -0.50
N ALA A 164 -14.61 -0.50 -1.81
CA ALA A 164 -15.04 -1.59 -2.68
C ALA A 164 -13.83 -2.39 -3.16
N TRP A 165 -13.98 -3.71 -3.26
CA TRP A 165 -12.87 -4.63 -3.51
C TRP A 165 -13.22 -5.66 -4.58
N LEU A 166 -12.22 -5.97 -5.44
CA LEU A 166 -12.12 -7.26 -6.12
C LEU A 166 -11.11 -8.10 -5.33
N ILE A 167 -11.46 -9.34 -5.00
CA ILE A 167 -10.65 -10.26 -4.21
C ILE A 167 -10.55 -11.62 -4.84
N VAL A 168 -9.52 -12.38 -4.47
CA VAL A 168 -9.47 -13.85 -4.62
C VAL A 168 -9.82 -14.46 -3.27
N LYS A 169 -10.87 -15.29 -3.23
CA LYS A 169 -11.25 -16.05 -2.04
C LYS A 169 -10.32 -17.27 -1.84
N ALA A 170 -10.42 -17.90 -0.67
CA ALA A 170 -9.63 -19.10 -0.35
C ALA A 170 -9.88 -20.30 -1.30
N ASP A 171 -11.03 -20.32 -1.97
CA ASP A 171 -11.36 -21.34 -3.00
C ASP A 171 -10.85 -20.97 -4.41
N GLY A 172 -10.06 -19.90 -4.53
CA GLY A 172 -9.51 -19.39 -5.79
C GLY A 172 -10.49 -18.60 -6.66
N GLN A 173 -11.74 -18.43 -6.22
CA GLN A 173 -12.75 -17.69 -6.99
C GLN A 173 -12.60 -16.18 -6.79
N LEU A 174 -12.83 -15.41 -7.86
CA LEU A 174 -12.97 -13.97 -7.76
C LEU A 174 -14.32 -13.61 -7.13
N ALA A 175 -14.30 -12.61 -6.25
CA ALA A 175 -15.50 -12.02 -5.66
C ALA A 175 -15.38 -10.49 -5.56
N ILE A 176 -16.53 -9.82 -5.64
CA ILE A 176 -16.66 -8.39 -5.35
C ILE A 176 -17.29 -8.26 -3.96
N CYS A 177 -16.74 -7.38 -3.14
CA CYS A 177 -17.31 -7.04 -1.84
C CYS A 177 -17.09 -5.57 -1.52
N SER A 178 -17.72 -5.10 -0.46
CA SER A 178 -17.43 -3.79 0.11
C SER A 178 -17.31 -3.88 1.63
N THR A 179 -16.47 -3.03 2.20
CA THR A 179 -16.22 -2.97 3.64
C THR A 179 -16.50 -1.58 4.19
N ALA A 180 -16.98 -1.50 5.42
CA ALA A 180 -17.24 -0.21 6.08
C ALA A 180 -15.96 0.38 6.66
N ASN A 181 -15.90 1.70 6.75
CA ASN A 181 -14.82 2.44 7.35
C ASN A 181 -13.45 2.04 6.77
N GLN A 182 -12.51 1.59 7.62
CA GLN A 182 -11.18 1.15 7.18
C GLN A 182 -11.01 -0.37 7.25
N ASP A 183 -12.09 -1.12 7.37
CA ASP A 183 -12.03 -2.57 7.26
C ASP A 183 -11.64 -3.01 5.85
N ASN A 184 -11.04 -4.19 5.75
CA ASN A 184 -10.66 -4.78 4.47
C ASN A 184 -10.80 -6.31 4.48
N PRO A 185 -10.76 -6.95 3.30
CA PRO A 185 -10.99 -8.41 3.18
C PRO A 185 -9.93 -9.31 3.83
N LEU A 186 -8.77 -8.77 4.26
CA LEU A 186 -7.75 -9.54 5.00
C LEU A 186 -8.13 -9.75 6.46
N MET A 187 -9.03 -8.94 7.00
CA MET A 187 -9.40 -8.97 8.41
C MET A 187 -10.19 -10.22 8.75
N ASP A 188 -9.90 -10.82 9.92
CA ASP A 188 -10.63 -11.99 10.43
C ASP A 188 -12.12 -11.69 10.75
N ILE A 189 -12.47 -10.43 10.89
CA ILE A 189 -13.83 -9.93 11.10
C ILE A 189 -14.58 -9.59 9.80
N ALA A 190 -13.90 -9.65 8.64
CA ALA A 190 -14.55 -9.35 7.36
C ALA A 190 -15.63 -10.37 7.02
N GLU A 191 -16.79 -9.90 6.56
CA GLU A 191 -17.88 -10.74 6.10
C GLU A 191 -17.47 -11.60 4.89
N VAL A 192 -16.79 -10.98 3.93
CA VAL A 192 -16.21 -11.66 2.76
C VAL A 192 -14.69 -11.51 2.84
N LYS A 193 -14.00 -12.65 3.00
CA LYS A 193 -12.54 -12.70 3.17
C LYS A 193 -11.84 -13.10 1.88
N GLY A 194 -10.65 -12.55 1.68
CA GLY A 194 -9.81 -12.92 0.54
C GLY A 194 -8.64 -11.97 0.35
N SER A 195 -7.82 -12.27 -0.64
CA SER A 195 -6.67 -11.44 -1.02
C SER A 195 -7.13 -10.31 -1.94
N PRO A 196 -6.91 -9.02 -1.59
CA PRO A 196 -7.27 -7.89 -2.43
C PRO A 196 -6.51 -7.87 -3.76
N ILE A 197 -7.22 -7.68 -4.87
CA ILE A 197 -6.70 -7.51 -6.22
C ILE A 197 -6.82 -6.05 -6.65
N ILE A 198 -7.99 -5.45 -6.42
CA ILE A 198 -8.31 -4.05 -6.68
C ILE A 198 -9.04 -3.52 -5.45
N GLY A 199 -8.76 -2.29 -5.06
CA GLY A 199 -9.45 -1.58 -3.99
C GLY A 199 -9.75 -0.15 -4.39
N LEU A 200 -10.98 0.29 -4.17
CA LEU A 200 -11.46 1.65 -4.42
C LEU A 200 -11.92 2.28 -3.12
N ASP A 201 -11.31 3.41 -2.78
CA ASP A 201 -11.75 4.26 -1.68
C ASP A 201 -13.05 4.98 -2.05
N VAL A 202 -14.10 4.78 -1.26
CA VAL A 202 -15.38 5.49 -1.40
C VAL A 202 -15.70 6.36 -0.18
N TRP A 203 -14.70 6.64 0.66
CA TRP A 203 -14.77 7.74 1.62
C TRP A 203 -14.94 9.07 0.87
N GLU A 204 -15.69 10.01 1.41
CA GLU A 204 -15.91 11.30 0.75
C GLU A 204 -14.62 12.09 0.52
N HIS A 205 -13.62 11.96 1.41
CA HIS A 205 -12.35 12.64 1.25
C HIS A 205 -11.58 12.22 -0.03
N ALA A 206 -11.88 11.05 -0.60
CA ALA A 206 -11.24 10.58 -1.83
C ALA A 206 -11.77 11.25 -3.09
N TYR A 207 -12.92 11.92 -3.03
CA TYR A 207 -13.57 12.44 -4.25
C TYR A 207 -14.33 13.76 -4.10
N TYR A 208 -14.62 14.22 -2.88
CA TYR A 208 -15.59 15.32 -2.66
C TYR A 208 -15.17 16.65 -3.27
N LEU A 209 -13.88 16.99 -3.26
CA LEU A 209 -13.42 18.26 -3.83
C LEU A 209 -13.75 18.39 -5.32
N LYS A 210 -13.65 17.31 -6.07
CA LYS A 210 -13.91 17.30 -7.52
C LYS A 210 -15.34 16.89 -7.87
N TYR A 211 -15.87 15.90 -7.19
CA TYR A 211 -17.14 15.27 -7.57
C TYR A 211 -18.31 15.62 -6.65
N GLN A 212 -18.08 16.24 -5.50
CA GLN A 212 -19.05 16.52 -4.45
C GLN A 212 -19.87 15.25 -4.12
N ASN A 213 -21.18 15.31 -4.19
CA ASN A 213 -22.07 14.18 -3.93
C ASN A 213 -22.17 13.15 -5.07
N ARG A 214 -21.47 13.38 -6.19
CA ARG A 214 -21.56 12.52 -7.40
C ARG A 214 -20.58 11.35 -7.31
N ARG A 215 -20.69 10.51 -6.28
CA ARG A 215 -19.89 9.29 -6.13
C ARG A 215 -19.90 8.41 -7.38
N PRO A 216 -21.03 8.22 -8.11
CA PRO A 216 -21.03 7.44 -9.35
C PRO A 216 -20.06 7.97 -10.42
N ASP A 217 -19.94 9.30 -10.56
CA ASP A 217 -19.03 9.91 -11.54
C ASP A 217 -17.56 9.65 -11.17
N TYR A 218 -17.23 9.73 -9.87
CA TYR A 218 -15.92 9.35 -9.38
C TYR A 218 -15.58 7.88 -9.65
N ILE A 219 -16.48 6.95 -9.34
CA ILE A 219 -16.31 5.52 -9.61
C ILE A 219 -16.05 5.27 -11.10
N ASN A 220 -16.84 5.91 -11.98
CA ASN A 220 -16.67 5.77 -13.42
C ASN A 220 -15.35 6.36 -13.92
N SER A 221 -14.92 7.49 -13.37
CA SER A 221 -13.64 8.13 -13.72
C SER A 221 -12.44 7.32 -13.27
N TRP A 222 -12.52 6.69 -12.09
CA TRP A 222 -11.42 5.96 -11.48
C TRP A 222 -10.94 4.76 -12.32
N TRP A 223 -11.80 4.13 -13.14
CA TRP A 223 -11.40 3.04 -14.04
C TRP A 223 -10.27 3.42 -15.01
N ASN A 224 -10.12 4.70 -15.32
CA ASN A 224 -9.02 5.20 -16.15
C ASN A 224 -7.67 5.25 -15.42
N LEU A 225 -7.62 4.87 -14.16
CA LEU A 225 -6.42 4.93 -13.33
C LEU A 225 -5.95 3.54 -12.86
N VAL A 226 -6.76 2.49 -13.03
CA VAL A 226 -6.46 1.16 -12.50
C VAL A 226 -5.18 0.59 -13.12
N ASN A 227 -4.22 0.27 -12.31
CA ASN A 227 -2.98 -0.40 -12.69
C ASN A 227 -3.23 -1.90 -12.92
N TRP A 228 -3.72 -2.24 -14.10
CA TRP A 228 -4.09 -3.63 -14.46
C TRP A 228 -2.91 -4.59 -14.44
N GLU A 229 -1.71 -4.12 -14.69
CA GLU A 229 -0.49 -4.91 -14.58
C GLU A 229 -0.24 -5.37 -13.14
N LEU A 230 -0.34 -4.43 -12.18
CA LEU A 230 -0.23 -4.78 -10.76
C LEU A 230 -1.42 -5.62 -10.29
N ALA A 231 -2.63 -5.34 -10.78
CA ALA A 231 -3.80 -6.16 -10.47
C ALA A 231 -3.63 -7.61 -10.91
N ASN A 232 -3.08 -7.84 -12.13
CA ASN A 232 -2.76 -9.20 -12.60
C ASN A 232 -1.70 -9.88 -11.72
N LYS A 233 -0.66 -9.13 -11.30
CA LYS A 233 0.34 -9.66 -10.36
C LYS A 233 -0.28 -10.08 -9.03
N HIS A 234 -1.12 -9.24 -8.42
CA HIS A 234 -1.85 -9.58 -7.18
C HIS A 234 -2.72 -10.83 -7.37
N PHE A 235 -3.38 -10.94 -8.52
CA PHE A 235 -4.20 -12.12 -8.84
C PHE A 235 -3.37 -13.41 -8.88
N LEU A 236 -2.22 -13.40 -9.57
CA LEU A 236 -1.32 -14.54 -9.66
C LEU A 236 -0.76 -14.95 -8.29
N GLU A 237 -0.31 -13.97 -7.50
CA GLU A 237 0.20 -14.20 -6.14
C GLU A 237 -0.88 -14.77 -5.20
N ALA A 238 -2.12 -14.33 -5.34
CA ALA A 238 -3.24 -14.85 -4.55
C ALA A 238 -3.70 -16.25 -4.96
N SER A 239 -3.63 -16.56 -6.27
CA SER A 239 -4.06 -17.84 -6.84
C SER A 239 -3.02 -18.96 -6.68
N SER A 240 -1.77 -18.63 -6.31
CA SER A 240 -0.70 -19.60 -6.08
C SER A 240 -0.61 -20.10 -4.64
N LYS A 241 -1.46 -19.64 -3.75
CA LYS A 241 -1.55 -20.03 -2.33
C LYS A 241 -2.59 -21.11 -2.11
#